data_eaa583695e28d0c5db393619b00f1989
#
_entry.id   eaa583695e28d0c5db393619b00f1989
#
_cell.length_a   1.000
_cell.length_b   1.000
_cell.length_c   1.000
_cell.angle_alpha   90.00
_cell.angle_beta   90.00
_cell.angle_gamma   90.00
#
_symmetry.space_group_name_H-M   'P 1'
#
loop_
_entity.id
_entity.type
_entity.pdbx_description
1 polymer ?
#
loop_
_entity_poly.entity_id
_entity_poly.type
_entity_poly.pdbx_seq_one_letter_code
_entity_poly.pdbx_strand_id
1 'polypeptide(L)'
;EVPSRGLGDVYKRQVFILYTEFISTAVQKPKIKQLLPIELDINNSERSNNEFLYEPNLEKVSKALIPRYVETSIFNSILDSVASEHSARLVAMQNATDNANELKEDLTLDLNKARQQQVTSEILDIVGGALALEE
;
A
#
# COMPACT_ATOMS: atom_id res chain seq x y z
N GLU A 1 22.87 -25.32 26.49
CA GLU A 1 22.10 -26.14 25.53
C GLU A 1 21.10 -25.22 24.77
N VAL A 2 21.30 -25.09 23.50
CA VAL A 2 20.36 -24.41 22.63
C VAL A 2 19.23 -25.40 22.34
N PRO A 3 17.98 -25.18 22.80
CA PRO A 3 16.90 -26.08 22.48
C PRO A 3 16.68 -26.10 20.98
N SER A 4 16.69 -27.28 20.41
CA SER A 4 16.47 -27.52 18.98
C SER A 4 15.14 -26.88 18.54
N ARG A 5 15.22 -25.85 17.71
CA ARG A 5 14.08 -25.12 17.16
C ARG A 5 13.10 -25.97 16.32
N GLY A 6 13.41 -27.24 16.07
CA GLY A 6 12.64 -28.10 15.17
C GLY A 6 11.43 -28.80 15.80
N LEU A 7 11.36 -28.94 17.10
CA LEU A 7 10.27 -29.70 17.77
C LEU A 7 9.11 -28.82 18.25
N GLY A 8 9.30 -27.51 18.36
CA GLY A 8 8.23 -26.60 18.80
C GLY A 8 7.12 -26.39 17.78
N ASP A 9 7.38 -26.63 16.50
CA ASP A 9 6.42 -26.38 15.42
C ASP A 9 5.42 -27.53 15.19
N VAL A 10 5.75 -28.72 15.69
CA VAL A 10 4.90 -29.93 15.54
C VAL A 10 3.63 -29.85 16.39
N TYR A 11 3.61 -29.03 17.44
CA TYR A 11 2.50 -28.92 18.38
C TYR A 11 1.68 -27.64 18.26
N LYS A 12 1.96 -26.79 17.28
CA LYS A 12 1.16 -25.59 17.07
C LYS A 12 -0.22 -25.96 16.55
N ARG A 13 -1.23 -25.63 17.36
CA ARG A 13 -2.64 -25.93 17.05
C ARG A 13 -3.30 -24.86 16.19
N GLN A 14 -2.64 -23.70 16.04
CA GLN A 14 -3.19 -22.56 15.34
C GLN A 14 -2.15 -22.00 14.37
N VAL A 15 -2.61 -21.63 13.18
CA VAL A 15 -1.80 -20.95 12.15
C VAL A 15 -2.52 -19.67 11.79
N PHE A 16 -1.78 -18.55 11.87
CA PHE A 16 -2.27 -17.24 11.50
C PHE A 16 -1.49 -16.72 10.30
N ILE A 17 -2.16 -15.96 9.45
CA ILE A 17 -1.54 -15.17 8.39
C ILE A 17 -1.70 -13.69 8.73
N LEU A 18 -0.59 -12.94 8.69
CA LEU A 18 -0.56 -11.49 8.82
C LEU A 18 -0.32 -10.90 7.44
N TYR A 19 -1.20 -10.02 6.99
CA TYR A 19 -1.13 -9.38 5.68
C TYR A 19 -1.75 -7.99 5.73
N THR A 20 -1.53 -7.20 4.66
CA THR A 20 -2.16 -5.90 4.52
C THR A 20 -3.41 -6.03 3.65
N GLU A 21 -4.58 -5.84 4.25
CA GLU A 21 -5.87 -5.87 3.55
C GLU A 21 -6.03 -4.59 2.73
N PHE A 22 -6.34 -4.74 1.46
CA PHE A 22 -6.66 -3.65 0.56
C PHE A 22 -8.14 -3.26 0.71
N ILE A 23 -8.39 -2.07 1.28
CA ILE A 23 -9.75 -1.52 1.42
C ILE A 23 -10.04 -0.52 0.30
N SER A 24 -9.10 0.39 0.06
CA SER A 24 -9.16 1.38 -1.01
C SER A 24 -7.76 1.87 -1.38
N THR A 25 -7.64 2.63 -2.46
CA THR A 25 -6.36 3.22 -2.87
C THR A 25 -5.70 4.09 -1.79
N ALA A 26 -6.51 4.73 -0.94
CA ALA A 26 -6.02 5.60 0.13
C ALA A 26 -5.93 4.89 1.49
N VAL A 27 -6.56 3.72 1.66
CA VAL A 27 -6.68 3.06 2.98
C VAL A 27 -6.30 1.59 2.85
N GLN A 28 -5.22 1.24 3.53
CA GLN A 28 -4.76 -0.14 3.72
C GLN A 28 -4.62 -0.40 5.22
N LYS A 29 -4.97 -1.61 5.66
CA LYS A 29 -4.88 -1.96 7.09
C LYS A 29 -4.19 -3.31 7.27
N PRO A 30 -3.28 -3.42 8.25
CA PRO A 30 -2.76 -4.72 8.65
C PRO A 30 -3.88 -5.55 9.27
N LYS A 31 -3.97 -6.81 8.85
CA LYS A 31 -4.96 -7.77 9.32
C LYS A 31 -4.32 -9.10 9.66
N ILE A 32 -4.78 -9.67 10.74
CA ILE A 32 -4.43 -11.04 11.15
C ILE A 32 -5.64 -11.90 10.89
N LYS A 33 -5.44 -12.98 10.15
CA LYS A 33 -6.48 -13.99 9.87
C LYS A 33 -6.00 -15.34 10.34
N GLN A 34 -6.86 -16.04 11.07
CA GLN A 34 -6.59 -17.43 11.39
C GLN A 34 -6.78 -18.29 10.14
N LEU A 35 -5.77 -19.10 9.83
CA LEU A 35 -5.79 -20.00 8.70
C LEU A 35 -6.20 -21.40 9.11
N LEU A 36 -5.69 -21.84 10.25
CA LEU A 36 -6.01 -23.14 10.85
C LEU A 36 -6.15 -23.00 12.38
N PRO A 37 -7.11 -23.73 12.99
CA PRO A 37 -8.22 -24.43 12.38
C PRO A 37 -9.14 -23.46 11.63
N ILE A 38 -9.89 -23.98 10.66
CA ILE A 38 -10.86 -23.17 9.90
C ILE A 38 -12.03 -22.87 10.83
N GLU A 39 -12.23 -21.56 11.11
CA GLU A 39 -13.41 -21.10 11.84
C GLU A 39 -14.59 -21.01 10.87
N LEU A 40 -15.61 -21.78 11.14
CA LEU A 40 -16.88 -21.69 10.43
C LEU A 40 -17.76 -20.68 11.18
N ASP A 41 -18.18 -19.66 10.49
CA ASP A 41 -19.10 -18.65 11.03
C ASP A 41 -20.52 -19.23 11.08
N ILE A 42 -20.76 -20.05 12.10
CA ILE A 42 -22.02 -20.81 12.28
C ILE A 42 -23.20 -19.86 12.51
N ASN A 43 -22.95 -18.62 12.96
CA ASN A 43 -23.98 -17.64 13.27
C ASN A 43 -24.58 -16.97 12.02
N ASN A 44 -23.89 -16.99 10.88
CA ASN A 44 -24.38 -16.43 9.61
C ASN A 44 -24.89 -17.47 8.62
N SER A 45 -24.72 -18.74 8.92
CA SER A 45 -25.41 -19.75 8.14
C SER A 45 -26.88 -19.76 8.56
N GLU A 46 -27.72 -19.00 7.85
CA GLU A 46 -29.09 -19.46 7.66
C GLU A 46 -28.94 -20.95 7.34
N ARG A 47 -29.45 -21.80 8.22
CA ARG A 47 -29.46 -23.23 8.00
C ARG A 47 -30.28 -23.47 6.75
N SER A 48 -29.62 -23.31 5.61
CA SER A 48 -30.15 -23.79 4.35
C SER A 48 -30.34 -25.29 4.56
N ASN A 49 -31.58 -25.69 4.67
CA ASN A 49 -31.99 -27.09 4.84
C ASN A 49 -31.71 -27.89 3.55
N ASN A 50 -30.75 -27.44 2.74
CA ASN A 50 -30.34 -28.07 1.51
C ASN A 50 -29.41 -29.21 1.87
N GLU A 51 -29.88 -30.44 1.67
CA GLU A 51 -29.03 -31.61 1.69
C GLU A 51 -28.12 -31.58 0.48
N PHE A 52 -26.82 -31.37 0.70
CA PHE A 52 -25.81 -31.44 -0.35
C PHE A 52 -25.43 -32.92 -0.60
N LEU A 53 -25.48 -33.35 -1.83
CA LEU A 53 -24.95 -34.62 -2.26
C LEU A 53 -23.45 -34.49 -2.52
N TYR A 54 -22.63 -35.24 -1.79
CA TYR A 54 -21.16 -35.25 -1.94
C TYR A 54 -20.71 -36.47 -2.76
N GLU A 55 -20.09 -36.22 -3.91
CA GLU A 55 -19.52 -37.29 -4.75
C GLU A 55 -17.99 -37.22 -4.74
N PRO A 56 -17.29 -38.34 -4.50
CA PRO A 56 -17.81 -39.69 -4.21
C PRO A 56 -18.21 -39.88 -2.74
N ASN A 57 -17.72 -39.08 -1.80
CA ASN A 57 -18.11 -39.00 -0.40
C ASN A 57 -17.52 -37.77 0.29
N LEU A 58 -18.10 -37.36 1.43
CA LEU A 58 -17.71 -36.19 2.19
C LEU A 58 -16.23 -36.19 2.59
N GLU A 59 -15.68 -37.34 2.97
CA GLU A 59 -14.30 -37.45 3.43
C GLU A 59 -13.29 -37.15 2.30
N LYS A 60 -13.50 -37.67 1.10
CA LYS A 60 -12.64 -37.42 -0.05
C LYS A 60 -12.73 -35.97 -0.50
N VAL A 61 -13.95 -35.42 -0.51
CA VAL A 61 -14.17 -34.01 -0.86
C VAL A 61 -13.46 -33.09 0.14
N SER A 62 -13.59 -33.33 1.43
CA SER A 62 -12.93 -32.52 2.47
C SER A 62 -11.42 -32.61 2.39
N LYS A 63 -10.85 -33.80 2.14
CA LYS A 63 -9.40 -33.98 1.97
C LYS A 63 -8.85 -33.20 0.79
N ALA A 64 -9.61 -33.02 -0.28
CA ALA A 64 -9.22 -32.25 -1.44
C ALA A 64 -9.47 -30.73 -1.24
N LEU A 65 -10.54 -30.38 -0.55
CA LEU A 65 -10.96 -28.99 -0.38
C LEU A 65 -10.09 -28.21 0.61
N ILE A 66 -9.72 -28.83 1.74
CA ILE A 66 -8.96 -28.15 2.80
C ILE A 66 -7.61 -27.61 2.30
N PRO A 67 -6.75 -28.39 1.63
CA PRO A 67 -5.51 -27.85 1.07
C PRO A 67 -5.76 -26.71 0.08
N ARG A 68 -6.77 -26.85 -0.77
CA ARG A 68 -7.13 -25.84 -1.77
C ARG A 68 -7.59 -24.54 -1.12
N TYR A 69 -8.36 -24.62 -0.05
CA TYR A 69 -8.76 -23.46 0.74
C TYR A 69 -7.56 -22.72 1.33
N VAL A 70 -6.60 -23.47 1.90
CA VAL A 70 -5.38 -22.90 2.49
C VAL A 70 -4.55 -22.20 1.40
N GLU A 71 -4.29 -22.86 0.28
CA GLU A 71 -3.57 -22.26 -0.86
C GLU A 71 -4.23 -20.97 -1.34
N THR A 72 -5.55 -21.01 -1.57
CA THR A 72 -6.31 -19.86 -2.04
C THR A 72 -6.30 -18.72 -1.01
N SER A 73 -6.40 -19.03 0.28
CA SER A 73 -6.35 -18.02 1.34
C SER A 73 -4.98 -17.35 1.42
N ILE A 74 -3.89 -18.09 1.29
CA ILE A 74 -2.54 -17.55 1.27
C ILE A 74 -2.36 -16.69 0.01
N PHE A 75 -2.75 -17.20 -1.14
CA PHE A 75 -2.62 -16.50 -2.42
C PHE A 75 -3.37 -15.15 -2.40
N ASN A 76 -4.62 -15.14 -1.93
CA ASN A 76 -5.40 -13.90 -1.80
C ASN A 76 -4.73 -12.91 -0.85
N SER A 77 -4.19 -13.36 0.27
CA SER A 77 -3.49 -12.49 1.22
C SER A 77 -2.22 -11.86 0.62
N ILE A 78 -1.51 -12.60 -0.24
CA ILE A 78 -0.36 -12.08 -0.98
C ILE A 78 -0.83 -11.03 -1.99
N LEU A 79 -1.89 -11.31 -2.75
CA LEU A 79 -2.45 -10.37 -3.73
C LEU A 79 -2.91 -9.07 -3.05
N ASP A 80 -3.60 -9.16 -1.92
CA ASP A 80 -4.02 -8.00 -1.14
C ASP A 80 -2.83 -7.17 -0.68
N SER A 81 -1.76 -7.80 -0.19
CA SER A 81 -0.55 -7.11 0.23
C SER A 81 0.16 -6.41 -0.92
N VAL A 82 0.27 -7.07 -2.08
CA VAL A 82 0.90 -6.50 -3.29
C VAL A 82 0.06 -5.33 -3.83
N ALA A 83 -1.26 -5.49 -3.90
CA ALA A 83 -2.17 -4.43 -4.30
C ALA A 83 -2.08 -3.22 -3.37
N SER A 84 -2.01 -3.46 -2.05
CA SER A 84 -1.84 -2.42 -1.04
C SER A 84 -0.53 -1.66 -1.20
N GLU A 85 0.59 -2.36 -1.44
CA GLU A 85 1.89 -1.76 -1.68
C GLU A 85 1.89 -0.88 -2.94
N HIS A 86 1.38 -1.41 -4.05
CA HIS A 86 1.32 -0.66 -5.31
C HIS A 86 0.42 0.57 -5.20
N SER A 87 -0.70 0.45 -4.51
CA SER A 87 -1.62 1.56 -4.28
C SER A 87 -1.00 2.66 -3.42
N ALA A 88 -0.36 2.29 -2.31
CA ALA A 88 0.34 3.25 -1.45
C ALA A 88 1.46 3.97 -2.21
N ARG A 89 2.23 3.23 -3.02
CA ARG A 89 3.27 3.81 -3.87
C ARG A 89 2.70 4.78 -4.89
N LEU A 90 1.59 4.44 -5.54
CA LEU A 90 0.92 5.30 -6.52
C LEU A 90 0.51 6.63 -5.89
N VAL A 91 -0.16 6.60 -4.74
CA VAL A 91 -0.58 7.81 -4.02
C VAL A 91 0.63 8.65 -3.58
N ALA A 92 1.68 8.00 -3.06
CA ALA A 92 2.90 8.70 -2.65
C ALA A 92 3.60 9.38 -3.83
N MET A 93 3.69 8.72 -4.98
CA MET A 93 4.30 9.29 -6.19
C MET A 93 3.46 10.41 -6.79
N GLN A 94 2.13 10.32 -6.70
CA GLN A 94 1.23 11.37 -7.14
C GLN A 94 1.43 12.64 -6.30
N ASN A 95 1.41 12.50 -4.98
CA ASN A 95 1.68 13.61 -4.06
C ASN A 95 3.08 14.22 -4.27
N ALA A 96 4.08 13.38 -4.50
CA ALA A 96 5.44 13.85 -4.80
C ALA A 96 5.50 14.65 -6.11
N THR A 97 4.75 14.23 -7.13
CA THR A 97 4.67 14.93 -8.41
C THR A 97 3.97 16.29 -8.26
N ASP A 98 2.88 16.34 -7.51
CA ASP A 98 2.14 17.56 -7.25
C ASP A 98 3.00 18.57 -6.48
N ASN A 99 3.67 18.14 -5.42
CA ASN A 99 4.61 18.96 -4.65
C ASN A 99 5.79 19.47 -5.52
N ALA A 100 6.30 18.63 -6.42
CA ALA A 100 7.38 19.04 -7.33
C ALA A 100 6.91 20.09 -8.35
N ASN A 101 5.68 20.01 -8.82
CA ASN A 101 5.10 21.01 -9.73
C ASN A 101 4.90 22.34 -8.99
N GLU A 102 4.37 22.33 -7.77
CA GLU A 102 4.22 23.52 -6.94
C GLU A 102 5.58 24.21 -6.69
N LEU A 103 6.59 23.44 -6.27
CA LEU A 103 7.93 23.96 -6.09
C LEU A 103 8.53 24.54 -7.37
N LYS A 104 8.28 23.93 -8.53
CA LYS A 104 8.71 24.43 -9.83
C LYS A 104 8.07 25.78 -10.15
N GLU A 105 6.77 25.95 -9.87
CA GLU A 105 6.08 27.22 -10.06
C GLU A 105 6.63 28.31 -9.18
N ASP A 106 6.84 28.05 -7.90
CA ASP A 106 7.43 28.98 -6.93
C ASP A 106 8.84 29.43 -7.35
N LEU A 107 9.70 28.47 -7.72
CA LEU A 107 11.05 28.77 -8.21
C LEU A 107 11.04 29.57 -9.51
N THR A 108 10.05 29.35 -10.38
CA THR A 108 9.90 30.12 -11.60
C THR A 108 9.51 31.57 -11.31
N LEU A 109 8.62 31.79 -10.33
CA LEU A 109 8.26 33.14 -9.87
C LEU A 109 9.46 33.85 -9.24
N ASP A 110 10.22 33.18 -8.39
CA ASP A 110 11.41 33.73 -7.78
C ASP A 110 12.49 34.09 -8.80
N LEU A 111 12.71 33.22 -9.78
CA LEU A 111 13.64 33.49 -10.89
C LEU A 111 13.22 34.74 -11.67
N ASN A 112 11.94 34.87 -12.03
CA ASN A 112 11.44 36.05 -12.75
C ASN A 112 11.58 37.31 -11.93
N LYS A 113 11.32 37.25 -10.63
CA LYS A 113 11.51 38.38 -9.71
C LYS A 113 12.98 38.79 -9.60
N ALA A 114 13.86 37.82 -9.44
CA ALA A 114 15.31 38.09 -9.36
C ALA A 114 15.83 38.71 -10.69
N ARG A 115 15.37 38.19 -11.83
CA ARG A 115 15.69 38.75 -13.15
C ARG A 115 15.21 40.19 -13.28
N GLN A 116 13.98 40.51 -12.88
CA GLN A 116 13.45 41.87 -12.90
C GLN A 116 14.26 42.80 -12.01
N GLN A 117 14.64 42.34 -10.80
CA GLN A 117 15.49 43.13 -9.88
C GLN A 117 16.86 43.43 -10.48
N GLN A 118 17.47 42.42 -11.13
CA GLN A 118 18.78 42.58 -11.77
C GLN A 118 18.70 43.62 -12.92
N VAL A 119 17.70 43.44 -13.80
CA VAL A 119 17.51 44.42 -14.93
C VAL A 119 17.24 45.82 -14.41
N THR A 120 16.47 45.99 -13.34
CA THR A 120 16.21 47.29 -12.73
C THR A 120 17.49 47.89 -12.14
N SER A 121 18.32 47.10 -11.49
CA SER A 121 19.63 47.56 -10.97
C SER A 121 20.55 48.02 -12.10
N GLU A 122 20.64 47.23 -13.16
CA GLU A 122 21.45 47.58 -14.35
C GLU A 122 21.00 48.91 -14.98
N ILE A 123 19.68 49.15 -15.11
CA ILE A 123 19.14 50.41 -15.61
C ILE A 123 19.47 51.57 -14.68
N LEU A 124 19.34 51.39 -13.37
CA LEU A 124 19.68 52.43 -12.39
C LEU A 124 21.16 52.77 -12.40
N ASP A 125 22.03 51.79 -12.57
CA ASP A 125 23.47 52.00 -12.69
C ASP A 125 23.84 52.79 -13.95
N ILE A 126 23.18 52.51 -15.09
CA ILE A 126 23.36 53.24 -16.36
C ILE A 126 22.88 54.68 -16.22
N VAL A 127 21.68 54.88 -15.66
CA VAL A 127 21.12 56.24 -15.48
C VAL A 127 21.94 57.06 -14.49
N GLY A 128 22.37 56.43 -13.38
CA GLY A 128 23.25 57.07 -12.38
C GLY A 128 24.61 57.47 -12.97
N GLY A 129 25.17 56.61 -13.82
CA GLY A 129 26.42 56.92 -14.53
C GLY A 129 26.27 58.03 -15.57
N ALA A 130 25.12 58.09 -16.29
CA ALA A 130 24.84 59.16 -17.23
C ALA A 130 24.69 60.54 -16.55
N LEU A 131 23.98 60.57 -15.40
CA LEU A 131 23.82 61.81 -14.61
C LEU A 131 25.12 62.31 -14.03
N ALA A 132 26.04 61.43 -13.64
CA ALA A 132 27.35 61.80 -13.11
C ALA A 132 28.31 62.33 -14.19
N LEU A 133 28.01 62.16 -15.48
CA LEU A 133 28.81 62.71 -16.59
C LEU A 133 28.28 64.07 -17.11
N GLU A 134 27.08 64.48 -16.67
CA GLU A 134 26.48 65.77 -17.02
C GLU A 134 26.84 66.91 -16.03
N GLU A 135 27.50 66.59 -14.89
CA GLU A 135 28.11 67.54 -14.00
C GLU A 135 29.63 67.73 -14.30
#